data_63aced8b0a81469a0000af0c04664069
#
_entry.id   63aced8b0a81469a0000af0c04664069
#
_cell.length_a   1.000
_cell.length_b   1.000
_cell.length_c   1.000
_cell.angle_alpha   90.00
_cell.angle_beta   90.00
_cell.angle_gamma   90.00
#
_symmetry.space_group_name_H-M   'P 1'
#
loop_
_entity.id
_entity.type
_entity.pdbx_description
1 polymer ?
#
loop_
_entity_poly.entity_id
_entity_poly.type
_entity_poly.pdbx_seq_one_letter_code
_entity_poly.pdbx_strand_id
1 'polypeptide(L)'
;MTKKLVCFDFDDTLFHTPSPEEGKNIWQEATGKEWPYIGWWGKHETLDTDIFEIPMNEWVKEKYFEHVEDPETKVIVATGRLNKVKGMRENIDKIFEKNDLTFHEVHLNWGGDTLDFKKKLFGQKLDEQKYDEFIMFDDRQEHLPHFEEWAEIEAINRNMNITVVDVVNKTLKTFNPY
;
A
#
# COMPACT_ATOMS: atom_id res chain seq x y z
N MET A 1 -23.77 -5.73 2.75
CA MET A 1 -23.40 -4.32 2.98
C MET A 1 -21.98 -4.26 3.51
N THR A 2 -21.12 -3.46 2.90
CA THR A 2 -19.74 -3.30 3.34
C THR A 2 -19.67 -2.32 4.53
N LYS A 3 -19.13 -2.75 5.65
CA LYS A 3 -19.03 -1.95 6.88
C LYS A 3 -17.62 -1.50 7.19
N LYS A 4 -16.61 -2.22 6.68
CA LYS A 4 -15.20 -1.97 6.96
C LYS A 4 -14.43 -1.73 5.67
N LEU A 5 -13.59 -0.72 5.69
CA LEU A 5 -12.62 -0.47 4.62
C LEU A 5 -11.21 -0.75 5.14
N VAL A 6 -10.45 -1.55 4.41
CA VAL A 6 -9.05 -1.85 4.74
C VAL A 6 -8.18 -1.49 3.55
N CYS A 7 -7.11 -0.73 3.79
CA CYS A 7 -6.18 -0.30 2.77
C CYS A 7 -4.76 -0.74 3.11
N PHE A 8 -4.10 -1.39 2.16
CA PHE A 8 -2.69 -1.78 2.27
C PHE A 8 -1.84 -0.93 1.35
N ASP A 9 -0.70 -0.45 1.85
CA ASP A 9 0.39 0.04 1.03
C ASP A 9 1.10 -1.14 0.35
N PHE A 10 1.86 -0.89 -0.72
CA PHE A 10 2.49 -1.94 -1.51
C PHE A 10 3.95 -2.18 -1.11
N ASP A 11 4.85 -1.22 -1.40
CA ASP A 11 6.29 -1.36 -1.13
C ASP A 11 6.56 -1.44 0.38
N ASP A 12 7.29 -2.46 0.79
CA ASP A 12 7.66 -2.74 2.19
C ASP A 12 6.48 -2.85 3.18
N THR A 13 5.28 -2.97 2.65
CA THR A 13 4.07 -3.31 3.41
C THR A 13 3.56 -4.69 3.00
N LEU A 14 2.94 -4.82 1.82
CA LEU A 14 2.52 -6.13 1.30
C LEU A 14 3.73 -6.97 0.88
N PHE A 15 4.70 -6.36 0.23
CA PHE A 15 5.86 -7.04 -0.35
C PHE A 15 7.16 -6.34 0.03
N HIS A 16 8.21 -7.15 0.22
CA HIS A 16 9.57 -6.65 0.38
C HIS A 16 10.17 -6.41 -1.00
N THR A 17 10.03 -5.17 -1.49
CA THR A 17 10.59 -4.76 -2.78
C THR A 17 12.05 -4.35 -2.60
N PRO A 18 12.91 -4.57 -3.62
CA PRO A 18 14.32 -4.24 -3.49
C PRO A 18 14.55 -2.74 -3.27
N SER A 19 15.46 -2.41 -2.37
CA SER A 19 15.93 -1.04 -2.22
C SER A 19 16.75 -0.61 -3.44
N PRO A 20 16.95 0.69 -3.67
CA PRO A 20 17.78 1.16 -4.78
C PRO A 20 19.18 0.57 -4.76
N GLU A 21 19.81 0.50 -3.60
CA GLU A 21 21.19 -0.02 -3.47
C GLU A 21 21.27 -1.51 -3.79
N GLU A 22 20.45 -2.32 -3.14
CA GLU A 22 20.41 -3.77 -3.38
C GLU A 22 19.93 -4.10 -4.79
N GLY A 23 18.89 -3.41 -5.23
CA GLY A 23 18.26 -3.66 -6.52
C GLY A 23 19.17 -3.36 -7.70
N LYS A 24 19.95 -2.30 -7.65
CA LYS A 24 20.90 -1.96 -8.72
C LYS A 24 21.98 -3.02 -8.85
N ASN A 25 22.46 -3.57 -7.74
CA ASN A 25 23.41 -4.68 -7.74
C ASN A 25 22.82 -5.95 -8.35
N ILE A 26 21.60 -6.29 -7.96
CA ILE A 26 20.88 -7.46 -8.51
C ILE A 26 20.68 -7.29 -10.02
N TRP A 27 20.28 -6.09 -10.45
CA TRP A 27 20.09 -5.77 -11.86
C TRP A 27 21.37 -6.00 -12.66
N GLN A 28 22.50 -5.50 -12.17
CA GLN A 28 23.79 -5.64 -12.84
C GLN A 28 24.22 -7.12 -12.93
N GLU A 29 24.02 -7.89 -11.88
CA GLU A 29 24.33 -9.32 -11.88
C GLU A 29 23.45 -10.10 -12.86
N ALA A 30 22.17 -9.75 -12.93
CA ALA A 30 21.21 -10.45 -13.79
C ALA A 30 21.34 -10.07 -15.28
N THR A 31 21.65 -8.82 -15.59
CA THR A 31 21.66 -8.32 -16.96
C THR A 31 23.05 -8.11 -17.55
N GLY A 32 24.09 -8.09 -16.72
CA GLY A 32 25.45 -7.74 -17.11
C GLY A 32 25.65 -6.26 -17.40
N LYS A 33 24.65 -5.41 -17.12
CA LYS A 33 24.68 -3.97 -17.37
C LYS A 33 24.33 -3.20 -16.12
N GLU A 34 24.85 -1.98 -15.98
CA GLU A 34 24.46 -1.09 -14.89
C GLU A 34 23.01 -0.66 -15.03
N TRP A 35 22.38 -0.30 -13.92
CA TRP A 35 21.04 0.28 -13.91
C TRP A 35 21.02 1.54 -14.78
N PRO A 36 20.16 1.58 -15.83
CA PRO A 36 20.25 2.63 -16.85
C PRO A 36 19.57 3.95 -16.49
N TYR A 37 18.89 4.00 -15.33
CA TYR A 37 18.08 5.16 -14.95
C TYR A 37 18.67 5.89 -13.75
N ILE A 38 18.33 7.17 -13.60
CA ILE A 38 18.69 7.96 -12.41
C ILE A 38 17.79 7.57 -11.23
N GLY A 39 16.48 7.44 -11.47
CA GLY A 39 15.51 7.09 -10.44
C GLY A 39 15.38 5.59 -10.23
N TRP A 40 14.70 5.21 -9.18
CA TRP A 40 14.41 3.81 -8.83
C TRP A 40 12.91 3.55 -8.73
N TRP A 41 12.26 4.13 -7.73
CA TRP A 41 10.86 3.83 -7.38
C TRP A 41 9.85 4.14 -8.49
N GLY A 42 10.16 5.10 -9.34
CA GLY A 42 9.33 5.48 -10.48
C GLY A 42 9.48 4.58 -11.71
N LYS A 43 10.32 3.54 -11.64
CA LYS A 43 10.60 2.66 -12.77
C LYS A 43 9.89 1.31 -12.59
N HIS A 44 9.07 0.92 -13.59
CA HIS A 44 8.35 -0.35 -13.53
C HIS A 44 9.28 -1.57 -13.52
N GLU A 45 10.48 -1.44 -14.09
CA GLU A 45 11.48 -2.50 -14.12
C GLU A 45 11.92 -2.93 -12.72
N THR A 46 11.77 -2.07 -11.70
CA THR A 46 12.06 -2.43 -10.31
C THR A 46 11.14 -3.52 -9.77
N LEU A 47 10.05 -3.78 -10.45
CA LEU A 47 9.06 -4.83 -10.12
C LEU A 47 9.07 -5.99 -11.12
N ASP A 48 10.13 -6.11 -11.92
CA ASP A 48 10.28 -7.23 -12.84
C ASP A 48 10.66 -8.50 -12.07
N THR A 49 9.73 -9.44 -11.97
CA THR A 49 9.90 -10.67 -11.20
C THR A 49 10.79 -11.71 -11.91
N ASP A 50 11.16 -11.48 -13.17
CA ASP A 50 12.19 -12.28 -13.84
C ASP A 50 13.60 -11.91 -13.36
N ILE A 51 13.75 -10.71 -12.79
CA ILE A 51 15.03 -10.19 -12.28
C ILE A 51 15.05 -10.19 -10.76
N PHE A 52 13.98 -9.72 -10.13
CA PHE A 52 13.91 -9.52 -8.69
C PHE A 52 13.00 -10.55 -8.02
N GLU A 53 13.46 -11.06 -6.90
CA GLU A 53 12.62 -11.80 -5.98
C GLU A 53 11.89 -10.79 -5.09
N ILE A 54 10.57 -10.86 -5.07
CA ILE A 54 9.71 -9.92 -4.33
C ILE A 54 8.81 -10.72 -3.39
N PRO A 55 9.31 -11.08 -2.20
CA PRO A 55 8.55 -11.91 -1.26
C PRO A 55 7.47 -11.09 -0.55
N MET A 56 6.37 -11.74 -0.22
CA MET A 56 5.30 -11.14 0.56
C MET A 56 5.70 -11.05 2.03
N ASN A 57 5.30 -9.96 2.69
CA ASN A 57 5.44 -9.81 4.13
C ASN A 57 4.48 -10.79 4.83
N GLU A 58 5.01 -11.79 5.53
CA GLU A 58 4.21 -12.86 6.14
C GLU A 58 3.23 -12.35 7.21
N TRP A 59 3.63 -11.37 8.02
CA TRP A 59 2.75 -10.80 9.03
C TRP A 59 1.57 -10.07 8.39
N VAL A 60 1.84 -9.30 7.33
CA VAL A 60 0.80 -8.57 6.58
C VAL A 60 -0.09 -9.56 5.81
N LYS A 61 0.47 -10.65 5.32
CA LYS A 61 -0.27 -11.73 4.64
C LYS A 61 -1.37 -12.30 5.54
N GLU A 62 -1.05 -12.56 6.80
CA GLU A 62 -2.05 -13.01 7.78
C GLU A 62 -3.17 -11.99 7.94
N LYS A 63 -2.84 -10.71 8.04
CA LYS A 63 -3.82 -9.63 8.16
C LYS A 63 -4.69 -9.51 6.91
N TYR A 64 -4.09 -9.65 5.74
CA TYR A 64 -4.83 -9.66 4.48
C TYR A 64 -5.90 -10.75 4.47
N PHE A 65 -5.53 -11.98 4.80
CA PHE A 65 -6.48 -13.10 4.81
C PHE A 65 -7.57 -12.95 5.84
N GLU A 66 -7.26 -12.43 7.02
CA GLU A 66 -8.28 -12.13 8.04
C GLU A 66 -9.36 -11.17 7.50
N HIS A 67 -8.93 -10.15 6.74
CA HIS A 67 -9.85 -9.13 6.23
C HIS A 67 -10.57 -9.56 4.96
N VAL A 68 -9.88 -10.20 4.02
CA VAL A 68 -10.46 -10.55 2.72
C VAL A 68 -11.53 -11.63 2.83
N GLU A 69 -11.46 -12.47 3.85
CA GLU A 69 -12.46 -13.51 4.12
C GLU A 69 -13.77 -12.95 4.69
N ASP A 70 -13.74 -11.75 5.24
CA ASP A 70 -14.93 -11.10 5.78
C ASP A 70 -15.75 -10.46 4.66
N PRO A 71 -16.99 -10.93 4.41
CA PRO A 71 -17.81 -10.39 3.31
C PRO A 71 -18.26 -8.95 3.52
N GLU A 72 -18.17 -8.42 4.74
CA GLU A 72 -18.50 -7.03 5.06
C GLU A 72 -17.30 -6.09 4.93
N THR A 73 -16.13 -6.60 4.56
CA THR A 73 -14.89 -5.84 4.43
C THR A 73 -14.53 -5.62 2.95
N LYS A 74 -14.28 -4.36 2.61
CA LYS A 74 -13.69 -3.98 1.32
C LYS A 74 -12.20 -3.79 1.51
N VAL A 75 -11.40 -4.49 0.71
CA VAL A 75 -9.93 -4.47 0.80
C VAL A 75 -9.37 -3.81 -0.45
N ILE A 76 -8.60 -2.75 -0.27
CA ILE A 76 -8.00 -1.98 -1.35
C ILE A 76 -6.49 -1.81 -1.15
N VAL A 77 -5.80 -1.42 -2.23
CA VAL A 77 -4.37 -1.08 -2.21
C VAL A 77 -4.20 0.38 -2.63
N ALA A 78 -3.32 1.09 -1.95
CA ALA A 78 -2.89 2.43 -2.33
C ALA A 78 -1.36 2.49 -2.31
N THR A 79 -0.75 2.82 -3.43
CA THR A 79 0.71 2.91 -3.56
C THR A 79 1.13 4.27 -4.10
N GLY A 80 2.30 4.74 -3.63
CA GLY A 80 2.93 5.95 -4.18
C GLY A 80 3.48 5.80 -5.59
N ARG A 81 3.52 4.58 -6.12
CA ARG A 81 3.96 4.34 -7.49
C ARG A 81 2.97 4.97 -8.48
N LEU A 82 3.52 5.61 -9.51
CA LEU A 82 2.73 6.47 -10.39
C LEU A 82 1.91 5.68 -11.40
N ASN A 83 0.64 6.01 -11.50
CA ASN A 83 -0.30 5.42 -12.44
C ASN A 83 0.08 5.70 -13.91
N LYS A 84 0.67 6.86 -14.17
CA LYS A 84 1.05 7.27 -15.53
C LYS A 84 2.25 6.50 -16.10
N VAL A 85 3.01 5.80 -15.28
CA VAL A 85 4.18 5.04 -15.73
C VAL A 85 3.70 3.76 -16.42
N LYS A 86 3.97 3.69 -17.73
CA LYS A 86 3.60 2.52 -18.55
C LYS A 86 4.29 1.25 -18.01
N GLY A 87 3.51 0.19 -17.80
CA GLY A 87 4.02 -1.08 -17.27
C GLY A 87 3.97 -1.21 -15.75
N MET A 88 3.78 -0.11 -15.02
CA MET A 88 3.77 -0.15 -13.54
C MET A 88 2.58 -0.95 -13.00
N ARG A 89 1.36 -0.63 -13.44
CA ARG A 89 0.17 -1.34 -13.00
C ARG A 89 0.22 -2.82 -13.38
N GLU A 90 0.68 -3.12 -14.58
CA GLU A 90 0.79 -4.49 -15.07
C GLU A 90 1.76 -5.32 -14.23
N ASN A 91 2.89 -4.76 -13.84
CA ASN A 91 3.86 -5.45 -12.99
C ASN A 91 3.31 -5.69 -11.57
N ILE A 92 2.60 -4.72 -11.01
CA ILE A 92 1.92 -4.87 -9.73
C ILE A 92 0.88 -6.00 -9.79
N ASP A 93 0.05 -5.99 -10.82
CA ASP A 93 -0.99 -7.01 -11.01
C ASP A 93 -0.39 -8.42 -11.16
N LYS A 94 0.73 -8.55 -11.86
CA LYS A 94 1.46 -9.83 -11.98
C LYS A 94 1.95 -10.35 -10.63
N ILE A 95 2.44 -9.46 -9.77
CA ILE A 95 2.88 -9.82 -8.43
C ILE A 95 1.69 -10.33 -7.60
N PHE A 96 0.55 -9.65 -7.67
CA PHE A 96 -0.66 -10.09 -6.99
C PHE A 96 -1.12 -11.46 -7.48
N GLU A 97 -1.20 -11.64 -8.80
CA GLU A 97 -1.61 -12.89 -9.41
C GLU A 97 -0.69 -14.05 -9.01
N LYS A 98 0.62 -13.83 -9.02
CA LYS A 98 1.62 -14.83 -8.62
C LYS A 98 1.46 -15.29 -7.16
N ASN A 99 0.91 -14.43 -6.31
CA ASN A 99 0.71 -14.69 -4.88
C ASN A 99 -0.74 -15.02 -4.54
N ASP A 100 -1.60 -15.22 -5.53
CA ASP A 100 -3.03 -15.51 -5.36
C ASP A 100 -3.77 -14.44 -4.54
N LEU A 101 -3.41 -13.18 -4.74
CA LEU A 101 -4.05 -12.06 -4.06
C LEU A 101 -5.07 -11.39 -4.96
N THR A 102 -6.22 -11.04 -4.38
CA THR A 102 -7.24 -10.25 -5.02
C THR A 102 -7.61 -9.06 -4.14
N PHE A 103 -7.86 -7.92 -4.78
CA PHE A 103 -8.28 -6.70 -4.10
C PHE A 103 -9.51 -6.15 -4.81
N HIS A 104 -10.39 -5.51 -4.06
CA HIS A 104 -11.56 -4.85 -4.65
C HIS A 104 -11.15 -3.69 -5.54
N GLU A 105 -10.10 -2.97 -5.15
CA GLU A 105 -9.54 -1.84 -5.91
C GLU A 105 -8.03 -1.75 -5.69
N VAL A 106 -7.32 -1.31 -6.71
CA VAL A 106 -5.89 -1.01 -6.63
C VAL A 106 -5.68 0.41 -7.15
N HIS A 107 -5.15 1.28 -6.31
CA HIS A 107 -4.94 2.69 -6.62
C HIS A 107 -3.45 3.02 -6.66
N LEU A 108 -2.98 3.49 -7.81
CA LEU A 108 -1.67 4.06 -7.98
C LEU A 108 -1.76 5.59 -7.91
N ASN A 109 -0.67 6.22 -7.48
CA ASN A 109 -0.61 7.67 -7.31
C ASN A 109 -0.94 8.40 -8.63
N TRP A 110 -1.86 9.35 -8.56
CA TRP A 110 -2.27 10.17 -9.71
C TRP A 110 -1.18 11.16 -10.14
N GLY A 111 -0.23 11.45 -9.25
CA GLY A 111 0.85 12.42 -9.39
C GLY A 111 1.03 13.19 -8.09
N GLY A 112 2.23 13.74 -7.89
CA GLY A 112 2.55 14.52 -6.70
C GLY A 112 2.95 13.67 -5.51
N ASP A 113 2.88 14.28 -4.34
CA ASP A 113 3.32 13.69 -3.08
C ASP A 113 2.47 12.48 -2.67
N THR A 114 3.14 11.42 -2.24
CA THR A 114 2.48 10.16 -1.85
C THR A 114 1.56 10.34 -0.64
N LEU A 115 1.98 11.10 0.36
CA LEU A 115 1.17 11.32 1.55
C LEU A 115 -0.12 12.07 1.21
N ASP A 116 -0.02 13.14 0.41
CA ASP A 116 -1.19 13.90 -0.04
C ASP A 116 -2.13 13.06 -0.87
N PHE A 117 -1.59 12.26 -1.79
CA PHE A 117 -2.37 11.32 -2.59
C PHE A 117 -3.18 10.38 -1.70
N LYS A 118 -2.53 9.72 -0.75
CA LYS A 118 -3.20 8.75 0.13
C LYS A 118 -4.29 9.40 0.99
N LYS A 119 -4.01 10.54 1.60
CA LYS A 119 -5.03 11.24 2.40
C LYS A 119 -6.25 11.64 1.57
N LYS A 120 -6.03 12.13 0.35
CA LYS A 120 -7.13 12.46 -0.59
C LYS A 120 -7.92 11.23 -0.99
N LEU A 121 -7.23 10.15 -1.32
CA LEU A 121 -7.86 8.88 -1.69
C LEU A 121 -8.73 8.35 -0.53
N PHE A 122 -8.19 8.32 0.67
CA PHE A 122 -8.93 7.84 1.84
C PHE A 122 -10.19 8.67 2.09
N GLY A 123 -10.07 10.01 2.02
CA GLY A 123 -11.23 10.89 2.13
C GLY A 123 -12.29 10.60 1.08
N GLN A 124 -11.89 10.43 -0.17
CA GLN A 124 -12.81 10.10 -1.26
C GLN A 124 -13.52 8.76 -1.04
N LYS A 125 -12.78 7.74 -0.60
CA LYS A 125 -13.36 6.42 -0.34
C LYS A 125 -14.34 6.45 0.82
N LEU A 126 -14.02 7.19 1.87
CA LEU A 126 -14.90 7.35 3.02
C LEU A 126 -16.13 8.23 2.71
N ASP A 127 -16.07 9.05 1.65
CA ASP A 127 -17.21 9.82 1.16
C ASP A 127 -18.17 8.99 0.30
N GLU A 128 -17.70 7.91 -0.33
CA GLU A 128 -18.51 7.09 -1.25
C GLU A 128 -19.63 6.33 -0.55
N GLN A 129 -19.39 5.90 0.68
CA GLN A 129 -20.38 5.22 1.51
C GLN A 129 -20.01 5.35 2.98
N LYS A 130 -20.96 5.03 3.86
CA LYS A 130 -20.68 5.02 5.29
C LYS A 130 -20.01 3.71 5.67
N TYR A 131 -18.82 3.82 6.30
CA TYR A 131 -18.14 2.71 6.95
C TYR A 131 -18.18 2.90 8.47
N ASP A 132 -18.16 1.81 9.22
CA ASP A 132 -18.04 1.83 10.68
C ASP A 132 -16.58 1.88 11.11
N GLU A 133 -15.71 1.35 10.24
CA GLU A 133 -14.28 1.23 10.54
C GLU A 133 -13.44 1.37 9.28
N PHE A 134 -12.31 2.07 9.41
CA PHE A 134 -11.26 2.13 8.40
C PHE A 134 -9.93 1.71 9.02
N ILE A 135 -9.20 0.80 8.38
CA ILE A 135 -7.89 0.34 8.83
C ILE A 135 -6.90 0.55 7.69
N MET A 136 -5.78 1.21 7.96
CA MET A 136 -4.71 1.38 6.98
C MET A 136 -3.40 0.80 7.49
N PHE A 137 -2.66 0.18 6.57
CA PHE A 137 -1.36 -0.45 6.81
C PHE A 137 -0.30 0.29 6.02
N ASP A 138 0.75 0.76 6.67
CA ASP A 138 1.87 1.44 6.03
C ASP A 138 3.17 1.16 6.79
N ASP A 139 4.31 1.30 6.10
CA ASP A 139 5.64 1.06 6.65
C ASP A 139 6.43 2.36 6.89
N ARG A 140 6.05 3.44 6.23
CA ARG A 140 6.85 4.67 6.20
C ARG A 140 6.73 5.45 7.49
N GLN A 141 7.80 5.37 8.30
CA GLN A 141 7.83 5.97 9.63
C GLN A 141 7.62 7.49 9.62
N GLU A 142 8.10 8.18 8.58
CA GLU A 142 7.90 9.61 8.41
C GLU A 142 6.47 10.00 8.02
N HIS A 143 5.69 9.06 7.47
CA HIS A 143 4.29 9.30 7.11
C HIS A 143 3.32 8.98 8.26
N LEU A 144 3.64 8.00 9.09
CA LEU A 144 2.72 7.50 10.12
C LEU A 144 2.18 8.59 11.07
N PRO A 145 3.00 9.53 11.59
CA PRO A 145 2.46 10.61 12.42
C PRO A 145 1.42 11.47 11.71
N HIS A 146 1.60 11.70 10.41
CA HIS A 146 0.65 12.48 9.61
C HIS A 146 -0.66 11.72 9.37
N PHE A 147 -0.60 10.40 9.18
CA PHE A 147 -1.80 9.57 9.10
C PHE A 147 -2.53 9.50 10.44
N GLU A 148 -1.81 9.43 11.54
CA GLU A 148 -2.40 9.43 12.88
C GLU A 148 -3.14 10.74 13.17
N GLU A 149 -2.54 11.88 12.83
CA GLU A 149 -3.17 13.19 12.96
C GLU A 149 -4.44 13.28 12.10
N TRP A 150 -4.36 12.85 10.84
CA TRP A 150 -5.49 12.78 9.94
C TRP A 150 -6.60 11.88 10.50
N ALA A 151 -6.23 10.70 11.01
CA ALA A 151 -7.17 9.72 11.55
C ALA A 151 -7.91 10.23 12.79
N GLU A 152 -7.23 10.94 13.67
CA GLU A 152 -7.83 11.54 14.86
C GLU A 152 -8.95 12.52 14.49
N ILE A 153 -8.68 13.38 13.52
CA ILE A 153 -9.65 14.38 13.03
C ILE A 153 -10.82 13.70 12.30
N GLU A 154 -10.52 12.80 11.38
CA GLU A 154 -11.54 12.15 10.56
C GLU A 154 -12.43 11.20 11.35
N ALA A 155 -11.91 10.54 12.38
CA ALA A 155 -12.71 9.67 13.25
C ALA A 155 -13.84 10.46 13.92
N ILE A 156 -13.54 11.65 14.39
CA ILE A 156 -14.53 12.56 14.99
C ILE A 156 -15.50 13.06 13.93
N ASN A 157 -14.98 13.60 12.83
CA ASN A 157 -15.80 14.22 11.78
C ASN A 157 -16.75 13.21 11.11
N ARG A 158 -16.34 11.96 10.98
CA ARG A 158 -17.11 10.90 10.30
C ARG A 158 -17.83 9.96 11.24
N ASN A 159 -17.64 10.12 12.54
CA ASN A 159 -18.24 9.24 13.56
C ASN A 159 -17.92 7.77 13.28
N MET A 160 -16.63 7.45 13.16
CA MET A 160 -16.17 6.10 12.86
C MET A 160 -14.84 5.81 13.55
N ASN A 161 -14.49 4.52 13.65
CA ASN A 161 -13.17 4.11 14.14
C ASN A 161 -12.17 4.09 13.00
N ILE A 162 -10.99 4.67 13.21
CA ILE A 162 -9.88 4.63 12.25
C ILE A 162 -8.64 4.08 12.93
N THR A 163 -8.06 3.04 12.35
CA THR A 163 -6.85 2.39 12.86
C THR A 163 -5.70 2.59 11.89
N VAL A 164 -4.58 3.06 12.42
CA VAL A 164 -3.32 3.18 11.68
C VAL A 164 -2.38 2.08 12.17
N VAL A 165 -1.97 1.20 11.25
CA VAL A 165 -1.10 0.07 11.54
C VAL A 165 0.30 0.33 11.02
N ASP A 166 1.29 0.30 11.93
CA ASP A 166 2.71 0.37 11.64
C ASP A 166 3.22 -1.05 11.39
N VAL A 167 3.48 -1.39 10.13
CA VAL A 167 3.87 -2.77 9.77
C VAL A 167 5.33 -3.08 10.13
N VAL A 168 6.16 -2.08 10.33
CA VAL A 168 7.56 -2.27 10.75
C VAL A 168 7.61 -2.69 12.21
N ASN A 169 6.95 -1.93 13.09
CA ASN A 169 6.92 -2.19 14.52
C ASN A 169 5.80 -3.15 14.94
N LYS A 170 4.91 -3.51 14.01
CA LYS A 170 3.74 -4.39 14.26
C LYS A 170 2.86 -3.85 15.38
N THR A 171 2.64 -2.54 15.36
CA THR A 171 1.81 -1.82 16.33
C THR A 171 0.65 -1.15 15.64
N LEU A 172 -0.39 -0.85 16.40
CA LEU A 172 -1.55 -0.15 15.87
C LEU A 172 -2.04 0.91 16.84
N LYS A 173 -2.65 1.96 16.30
CA LYS A 173 -3.35 2.98 17.06
C LYS A 173 -4.74 3.15 16.48
N THR A 174 -5.75 3.04 17.34
CA THR A 174 -7.14 3.22 16.96
C THR A 174 -7.66 4.55 17.50
N PHE A 175 -8.22 5.35 16.62
CA PHE A 175 -8.86 6.64 16.92
C PHE A 175 -10.36 6.45 16.87
N ASN A 176 -11.01 6.81 17.94
CA ASN A 176 -12.46 6.67 18.11
C ASN A 176 -13.11 8.06 18.00
N PRO A 177 -14.43 8.13 17.70
CA PRO A 177 -15.12 9.41 17.60
C PRO A 177 -15.35 10.13 18.93
N TYR A 178 -14.99 9.51 20.06
CA TYR A 178 -15.20 10.08 21.40
C TYR A 178 -13.90 10.32 22.14
#